data_f9de72987cd3021f4a198e78fee9f911
#
_entry.id   f9de72987cd3021f4a198e78fee9f911
#
_cell.length_a   1.000
_cell.length_b   1.000
_cell.length_c   1.000
_cell.angle_alpha   90.00
_cell.angle_beta   90.00
_cell.angle_gamma   90.00
#
_symmetry.space_group_name_H-M   'P 1'
#
loop_
_entity.id
_entity.type
_entity.pdbx_description
1 polymer ?
#
loop_
_entity_poly.entity_id
_entity_poly.type
_entity_poly.pdbx_seq_one_letter_code
_entity_poly.pdbx_strand_id
1 'polypeptide(L)' 'MKTVKISLNSIDKVKAFVNEVTKFDAEFDLVSGRYVIDAKSIMGIFSLDLSKPIDSNIHSENDVDAILEKLQPFIV' A
#
# COMPACT_ATOMS: atom_id res chain seq x y z
N MET A 1 3.62 -8.29 -11.60
CA MET A 1 3.25 -7.14 -10.75
C MET A 1 1.75 -6.93 -10.76
N LYS A 2 1.18 -6.68 -9.62
CA LYS A 2 -0.24 -6.40 -9.47
C LYS A 2 -0.42 -4.99 -8.92
N THR A 3 -1.34 -4.22 -9.50
CA THR A 3 -1.66 -2.88 -9.01
C THR A 3 -3.10 -2.85 -8.51
N VAL A 4 -3.30 -2.34 -7.31
CA VAL A 4 -4.63 -2.15 -6.73
C VAL A 4 -4.75 -0.74 -6.20
N LYS A 5 -5.99 -0.25 -6.14
CA LYS A 5 -6.27 1.08 -5.59
C LYS A 5 -6.64 0.93 -4.12
N ILE A 6 -6.00 1.72 -3.27
CA ILE A 6 -6.23 1.68 -1.83
C ILE A 6 -6.57 3.06 -1.29
N SER A 7 -7.23 3.09 -0.15
CA SER A 7 -7.56 4.32 0.55
C SER A 7 -6.94 4.29 1.94
N LEU A 8 -6.10 5.29 2.23
CA LEU A 8 -5.40 5.42 3.51
C LEU A 8 -5.72 6.78 4.14
N ASN A 9 -7.01 7.05 4.30
CA ASN A 9 -7.48 8.38 4.69
C ASN A 9 -7.50 8.64 6.20
N SER A 10 -6.79 7.83 6.97
CA SER A 10 -6.62 8.05 8.41
C SER A 10 -5.27 7.53 8.86
N ILE A 11 -4.78 8.06 9.99
CA ILE A 11 -3.52 7.61 10.57
C ILE A 11 -3.59 6.13 10.92
N ASP A 12 -4.72 5.69 11.45
CA ASP A 12 -4.90 4.28 11.83
C ASP A 12 -4.83 3.36 10.62
N LYS A 13 -5.41 3.77 9.49
CA LYS A 13 -5.33 2.98 8.25
C LYS A 13 -3.91 2.91 7.72
N VAL A 14 -3.16 4.00 7.78
CA VAL A 14 -1.76 4.00 7.35
C VAL A 14 -0.95 3.02 8.20
N LYS A 15 -1.10 3.08 9.51
CA LYS A 15 -0.37 2.18 10.41
C LYS A 15 -0.74 0.72 10.17
N ALA A 16 -2.04 0.44 10.01
CA ALA A 16 -2.50 -0.92 9.76
C ALA A 16 -1.98 -1.45 8.43
N PHE A 17 -1.98 -0.60 7.39
CA PHE A 17 -1.46 -0.98 6.07
C PHE A 17 0.03 -1.32 6.13
N VAL A 18 0.85 -0.44 6.73
CA VAL A 18 2.28 -0.68 6.86
C VAL A 18 2.55 -1.96 7.66
N ASN A 19 1.78 -2.18 8.73
CA ASN A 19 1.93 -3.38 9.53
C ASN A 19 1.64 -4.65 8.72
N GLU A 20 0.65 -4.61 7.83
CA GLU A 20 0.34 -5.78 6.99
C GLU A 20 1.40 -6.01 5.91
N VAL A 21 1.84 -4.96 5.20
CA VAL A 21 2.80 -5.15 4.09
C VAL A 21 4.19 -5.54 4.60
N THR A 22 4.56 -5.15 5.82
CA THR A 22 5.87 -5.51 6.37
C THR A 22 5.97 -6.99 6.73
N LYS A 23 4.85 -7.70 6.79
CA LYS A 23 4.83 -9.15 7.05
C LYS A 23 5.23 -9.96 5.82
N PHE A 24 5.24 -9.35 4.64
CA PHE A 24 5.58 -10.03 3.39
C PHE A 24 6.97 -9.60 2.93
N ASP A 25 7.71 -10.53 2.32
CA ASP A 25 9.03 -10.25 1.76
C ASP A 25 8.95 -9.49 0.43
N ALA A 26 7.77 -9.42 -0.16
CA ALA A 26 7.60 -8.72 -1.43
C ALA A 26 7.85 -7.22 -1.28
N GLU A 27 8.18 -6.56 -2.38
CA GLU A 27 8.30 -5.11 -2.43
C GLU A 27 6.96 -4.51 -2.83
N PHE A 28 6.63 -3.40 -2.21
CA PHE A 28 5.40 -2.66 -2.48
C PHE A 28 5.74 -1.20 -2.72
N ASP A 29 5.15 -0.62 -3.77
CA ASP A 29 5.26 0.81 -4.04
C ASP A 29 3.89 1.44 -3.92
N LEU A 30 3.87 2.70 -3.48
CA LEU A 30 2.68 3.53 -3.56
C LEU A 30 2.94 4.64 -4.57
N VAL A 31 1.99 4.83 -5.48
CA VAL A 31 2.08 5.84 -6.52
C VAL A 31 0.97 6.86 -6.34
N SER A 32 1.36 8.12 -6.19
CA SER A 32 0.43 9.23 -6.08
C SER A 32 0.93 10.37 -6.97
N GLY A 33 0.27 10.57 -8.11
CA GLY A 33 0.73 11.55 -9.08
C GLY A 33 2.13 11.24 -9.58
N ARG A 34 3.07 12.13 -9.29
CA ARG A 34 4.47 11.98 -9.70
C ARG A 34 5.32 11.22 -8.70
N TYR A 35 4.75 10.93 -7.54
CA TYR A 35 5.52 10.35 -6.43
C TYR A 35 5.37 8.84 -6.41
N VAL A 36 6.51 8.16 -6.32
CA VAL A 36 6.56 6.71 -6.10
C VAL A 36 7.37 6.49 -4.83
N ILE A 37 6.76 5.90 -3.84
CA ILE A 37 7.43 5.67 -2.56
C ILE A 37 7.31 4.21 -2.15
N ASP A 38 8.22 3.78 -1.28
CA ASP A 38 8.18 2.46 -0.69
C ASP A 38 6.99 2.39 0.29
N ALA A 39 6.09 1.43 0.07
CA ALA A 39 4.91 1.26 0.90
C ALA A 39 5.23 0.88 2.35
N LYS A 40 6.45 0.45 2.62
CA LYS A 40 6.90 0.13 3.98
C LYS A 40 7.46 1.34 4.72
N SER A 41 7.52 2.49 4.05
CA SER A 41 8.00 3.74 4.65
C SER A 41 6.83 4.57 5.14
N ILE A 42 6.56 4.50 6.45
CA ILE A 42 5.43 5.22 7.04
C ILE A 42 5.57 6.74 6.86
N MET A 43 6.78 7.26 6.97
CA MET A 43 7.02 8.70 6.78
C MET A 43 6.80 9.13 5.34
N GLY A 44 7.21 8.28 4.39
CA GLY A 44 6.97 8.55 2.98
C GLY A 44 5.48 8.58 2.66
N ILE A 45 4.70 7.68 3.25
CA ILE A 45 3.25 7.65 3.05
C ILE A 45 2.61 8.96 3.52
N PHE A 46 3.02 9.46 4.69
CA PHE A 46 2.46 10.69 5.22
C PHE A 46 2.79 11.94 4.39
N SER A 47 3.75 11.84 3.48
CA SER A 47 4.06 12.94 2.57
C SER A 47 3.12 13.00 1.35
N LEU A 48 2.26 11.98 1.17
CA LEU A 48 1.33 11.92 0.06
C LEU A 48 0.00 12.58 0.40
N ASP A 49 -0.79 12.90 -0.63
CA ASP A 49 -2.17 13.34 -0.43
C ASP A 49 -3.03 12.10 -0.16
N LEU A 50 -3.32 11.87 1.10
CA LEU A 50 -4.07 10.70 1.55
C LEU A 50 -5.60 10.87 1.45
N SER A 51 -6.06 12.03 1.00
CA SER A 51 -7.50 12.27 0.82
C SER A 51 -8.07 11.56 -0.40
N LYS A 52 -7.21 11.06 -1.26
CA LYS A 52 -7.58 10.39 -2.52
C LYS A 52 -7.05 8.97 -2.53
N PRO A 53 -7.69 8.05 -3.30
CA PRO A 53 -7.14 6.71 -3.49
C PRO A 53 -5.75 6.76 -4.10
N ILE A 54 -4.92 5.80 -3.72
CA ILE A 54 -3.53 5.69 -4.13
C ILE A 54 -3.34 4.33 -4.80
N ASP A 55 -2.54 4.30 -5.86
CA ASP A 55 -2.21 3.03 -6.51
C ASP A 55 -1.11 2.33 -5.71
N SER A 56 -1.34 1.07 -5.39
CA SER A 56 -0.35 0.23 -4.73
C SER A 56 0.13 -0.85 -5.70
N ASN A 57 1.42 -0.82 -6.01
CA ASN A 57 2.06 -1.83 -6.85
C ASN A 57 2.64 -2.93 -5.99
N ILE A 58 2.24 -4.16 -6.25
CA ILE A 58 2.69 -5.33 -5.51
C ILE A 58 3.67 -6.11 -6.38
N HIS A 59 4.94 -6.12 -6.00
CA HIS A 59 6.01 -6.79 -6.74
C HIS A 59 6.18 -8.22 -6.20
N SER A 60 5.18 -9.07 -6.45
CA SER A 60 5.22 -10.46 -6.04
C SER A 60 4.55 -11.31 -7.12
N GLU A 61 5.07 -12.50 -7.34
CA GLU A 61 4.50 -13.46 -8.27
C GLU A 61 3.83 -14.63 -7.54
N ASN A 62 4.23 -14.89 -6.30
CA ASN A 62 3.82 -16.10 -5.60
C ASN A 62 2.73 -15.90 -4.55
N ASP A 63 2.73 -14.75 -3.90
CA ASP A 63 1.89 -14.50 -2.73
C ASP A 63 0.78 -13.47 -3.00
N VAL A 64 0.49 -13.18 -4.25
CA VAL A 64 -0.43 -12.10 -4.62
C VAL A 64 -1.81 -12.30 -3.98
N ASP A 65 -2.36 -13.50 -4.04
CA ASP A 65 -3.68 -13.76 -3.49
C ASP A 65 -3.72 -13.56 -1.97
N ALA A 66 -2.69 -14.04 -1.26
CA ALA A 66 -2.60 -13.87 0.18
C ALA A 66 -2.45 -12.39 0.55
N ILE A 67 -1.64 -11.66 -0.22
CA ILE A 67 -1.44 -10.23 -0.01
C ILE A 67 -2.75 -9.47 -0.23
N LEU A 68 -3.46 -9.75 -1.31
CA LEU A 68 -4.73 -9.08 -1.62
C LEU A 68 -5.77 -9.36 -0.54
N GLU A 69 -5.80 -10.57 0.00
CA GLU A 69 -6.70 -10.89 1.09
C GLU A 69 -6.44 -10.03 2.32
N LYS A 70 -5.17 -9.83 2.67
CA LYS A 70 -4.80 -8.99 3.82
C LYS A 70 -5.03 -7.50 3.56
N LEU A 71 -4.98 -7.06 2.31
CA LEU A 71 -5.18 -5.66 1.97
C LEU A 71 -6.64 -5.30 1.68
N GLN A 72 -7.57 -6.26 1.73
CA GLN A 72 -8.99 -6.02 1.47
C GLN A 72 -9.57 -4.83 2.22
N PRO A 73 -9.26 -4.61 3.52
CA PRO A 73 -9.82 -3.45 4.22
C PRO A 73 -9.42 -2.10 3.63
N PHE A 74 -8.36 -2.06 2.84
CA PHE A 74 -7.84 -0.82 2.25
C PHE A 74 -8.24 -0.63 0.79
N ILE A 75 -8.61 -1.71 0.11
CA ILE A 75 -8.91 -1.67 -1.33
C ILE A 75 -10.24 -0.97 -1.57
N VAL A 76 -10.26 -0.06 -2.54
CA VAL A 76 -11.47 0.66 -2.94
C VAL A 76 -11.86 0.40 -4.39
#